data_7be8f916d15e59f1914273f7cfeda7f3
#
_entry.id   7be8f916d15e59f1914273f7cfeda7f3
#
_cell.length_a   1.000
_cell.length_b   1.000
_cell.length_c   1.000
_cell.angle_alpha   90.00
_cell.angle_beta   90.00
_cell.angle_gamma   90.00
#
_symmetry.space_group_name_H-M   'P 1'
#
loop_
_entity.id
_entity.type
_entity.pdbx_description
1 polymer ?
#
loop_
_entity_poly.entity_id
_entity_poly.type
_entity_poly.pdbx_seq_one_letter_code
_entity_poly.pdbx_strand_id
1 'polypeptide(L)'
;MLNLPLSAYKKYEKIVENGFVQAAKFLHMLHIYRIYDLPYQSQIVPLAAIIADIGDAWEHDTNRAKLQRWYWNGVFGELYGSAVESRIARDFMEVPLWLSGGSEPSTVSETIFRADRLKTMRMRLSAAYKGVIDVDVDEEGLEAGMTVAETAA
;
A
#
# COMPACT_ATOMS: atom_id res chain seq x y z
N MET A 1 23.12 -5.21 -13.78
CA MET A 1 22.62 -3.93 -14.36
C MET A 1 21.57 -4.27 -15.40
N LEU A 2 20.32 -3.86 -15.16
CA LEU A 2 19.26 -4.00 -16.17
C LEU A 2 19.58 -3.03 -17.32
N ASN A 3 19.89 -3.58 -18.49
CA ASN A 3 20.15 -2.80 -19.68
C ASN A 3 18.79 -2.44 -20.33
N LEU A 4 18.12 -1.40 -19.80
CA LEU A 4 16.87 -0.91 -20.36
C LEU A 4 17.22 -0.10 -21.63
N PRO A 5 16.79 -0.54 -22.83
CA PRO A 5 17.04 0.23 -24.04
C PRO A 5 16.28 1.56 -24.01
N LEU A 6 16.90 2.62 -24.56
CA LEU A 6 16.32 3.97 -24.58
C LEU A 6 14.93 4.00 -25.23
N SER A 7 14.69 3.14 -26.21
CA SER A 7 13.38 3.02 -26.87
C SER A 7 12.28 2.52 -25.92
N ALA A 8 12.61 1.54 -25.05
CA ALA A 8 11.69 1.06 -24.05
C ALA A 8 11.47 2.13 -22.96
N TYR A 9 12.52 2.83 -22.51
CA TYR A 9 12.39 3.94 -21.57
C TYR A 9 11.40 5.00 -22.10
N LYS A 10 11.62 5.52 -23.33
CA LYS A 10 10.75 6.52 -23.94
C LYS A 10 9.29 6.05 -24.11
N LYS A 11 9.09 4.75 -24.36
CA LYS A 11 7.75 4.16 -24.51
C LYS A 11 6.97 4.18 -23.21
N TYR A 12 7.61 3.88 -22.09
CA TYR A 12 6.96 3.68 -20.80
C TYR A 12 7.06 4.88 -19.85
N GLU A 13 7.92 5.87 -20.14
CA GLU A 13 8.18 7.04 -19.30
C GLU A 13 6.88 7.72 -18.85
N LYS A 14 6.01 8.10 -19.78
CA LYS A 14 4.75 8.78 -19.47
C LYS A 14 3.76 7.89 -18.70
N ILE A 15 3.74 6.59 -18.99
CA ILE A 15 2.87 5.64 -18.29
C ILE A 15 3.29 5.51 -16.83
N VAL A 16 4.59 5.38 -16.59
CA VAL A 16 5.16 5.30 -15.25
C VAL A 16 4.97 6.61 -14.49
N GLU A 17 5.24 7.75 -15.12
CA GLU A 17 5.03 9.07 -14.53
C GLU A 17 3.57 9.24 -14.09
N ASN A 18 2.61 8.93 -14.98
CA ASN A 18 1.20 8.98 -14.64
C ASN A 18 0.85 7.99 -13.51
N GLY A 19 1.43 6.80 -13.50
CA GLY A 19 1.26 5.82 -12.41
C GLY A 19 1.64 6.40 -11.06
N PHE A 20 2.76 7.11 -10.94
CA PHE A 20 3.15 7.79 -9.70
C PHE A 20 2.21 8.93 -9.33
N VAL A 21 1.73 9.71 -10.30
CA VAL A 21 0.74 10.78 -10.05
C VAL A 21 -0.56 10.20 -9.49
N GLN A 22 -1.05 9.12 -10.08
CA GLN A 22 -2.28 8.45 -9.60
C GLN A 22 -2.06 7.76 -8.25
N ALA A 23 -0.89 7.16 -8.02
CA ALA A 23 -0.52 6.61 -6.71
C ALA A 23 -0.52 7.69 -5.62
N ALA A 24 -0.03 8.90 -5.93
CA ALA A 24 -0.10 10.02 -5.00
C ALA A 24 -1.55 10.42 -4.68
N LYS A 25 -2.46 10.43 -5.67
CA LYS A 25 -3.89 10.68 -5.43
C LYS A 25 -4.50 9.61 -4.51
N PHE A 26 -4.17 8.33 -4.75
CA PHE A 26 -4.61 7.24 -3.90
C PHE A 26 -4.12 7.41 -2.45
N LEU A 27 -2.84 7.74 -2.26
CA LEU A 27 -2.27 7.97 -0.93
C LEU A 27 -2.89 9.19 -0.24
N HIS A 28 -3.21 10.25 -0.99
CA HIS A 28 -3.93 11.42 -0.44
C HIS A 28 -5.31 11.04 0.10
N MET A 29 -6.01 10.10 -0.52
CA MET A 29 -7.28 9.58 0.02
C MET A 29 -7.08 8.80 1.33
N LEU A 30 -5.88 8.27 1.57
CA LEU A 30 -5.48 7.64 2.83
C LEU A 30 -4.84 8.64 3.81
N HIS A 31 -4.98 9.96 3.56
CA HIS A 31 -4.41 11.05 4.35
C HIS A 31 -2.88 11.04 4.45
N ILE A 32 -2.21 10.35 3.53
CA ILE A 32 -0.75 10.33 3.42
C ILE A 32 -0.32 11.39 2.41
N TYR A 33 0.17 12.53 2.88
CA TYR A 33 0.45 13.70 2.05
C TYR A 33 1.93 13.86 1.68
N ARG A 34 2.84 13.24 2.42
CA ARG A 34 4.28 13.39 2.23
C ARG A 34 4.96 12.02 2.18
N ILE A 35 6.01 11.92 1.37
CA ILE A 35 6.79 10.69 1.24
C ILE A 35 7.38 10.20 2.59
N TYR A 36 7.64 11.11 3.51
CA TYR A 36 8.16 10.79 4.85
C TYR A 36 7.11 10.20 5.78
N ASP A 37 5.83 10.41 5.48
CA ASP A 37 4.71 9.85 6.24
C ASP A 37 4.40 8.41 5.80
N LEU A 38 4.91 7.97 4.62
CA LEU A 38 4.77 6.59 4.15
C LEU A 38 5.36 5.61 5.17
N PRO A 39 4.60 4.62 5.63
CA PRO A 39 5.13 3.53 6.46
C PRO A 39 6.31 2.81 5.80
N TYR A 40 6.15 2.45 4.52
CA TYR A 40 7.19 1.91 3.67
C TYR A 40 7.29 2.70 2.37
N GLN A 41 8.35 3.47 2.18
CA GLN A 41 8.58 4.22 0.94
C GLN A 41 8.71 3.31 -0.28
N SER A 42 9.25 2.10 -0.09
CA SER A 42 9.38 1.09 -1.15
C SER A 42 8.04 0.61 -1.72
N GLN A 43 6.95 0.72 -0.96
CA GLN A 43 5.63 0.27 -1.38
C GLN A 43 4.99 1.19 -2.44
N ILE A 44 5.49 2.43 -2.60
CA ILE A 44 5.01 3.31 -3.66
C ILE A 44 5.33 2.77 -5.06
N VAL A 45 6.41 2.00 -5.20
CA VAL A 45 6.84 1.45 -6.49
C VAL A 45 5.82 0.44 -7.04
N PRO A 46 5.44 -0.64 -6.31
CA PRO A 46 4.41 -1.55 -6.79
C PRO A 46 3.04 -0.88 -6.89
N LEU A 47 2.69 0.05 -6.01
CA LEU A 47 1.44 0.80 -6.11
C LEU A 47 1.35 1.58 -7.43
N ALA A 48 2.38 2.34 -7.78
CA ALA A 48 2.42 3.09 -9.02
C ALA A 48 2.40 2.18 -10.26
N ALA A 49 3.12 1.06 -10.21
CA ALA A 49 3.16 0.08 -11.29
C ALA A 49 1.80 -0.61 -11.50
N ILE A 50 1.13 -1.03 -10.43
CA ILE A 50 -0.21 -1.64 -10.47
C ILE A 50 -1.21 -0.63 -11.05
N ILE A 51 -1.23 0.61 -10.56
CA ILE A 51 -2.13 1.65 -11.06
C ILE A 51 -1.85 1.98 -12.53
N ALA A 52 -0.58 2.01 -12.93
CA ALA A 52 -0.21 2.22 -14.32
C ALA A 52 -0.70 1.09 -15.24
N ASP A 53 -0.73 -0.14 -14.76
CA ASP A 53 -1.20 -1.32 -15.50
C ASP A 53 -2.72 -1.35 -15.66
N ILE A 54 -3.45 -1.06 -14.58
CA ILE A 54 -4.93 -1.12 -14.58
C ILE A 54 -5.60 0.17 -15.06
N GLY A 55 -4.84 1.27 -15.22
CA GLY A 55 -5.36 2.57 -15.64
C GLY A 55 -6.44 3.10 -14.69
N ASP A 56 -7.45 3.77 -15.24
CA ASP A 56 -8.52 4.42 -14.45
C ASP A 56 -9.42 3.41 -13.67
N ALA A 57 -9.26 2.12 -13.90
CA ALA A 57 -10.02 1.09 -13.16
C ALA A 57 -9.76 1.10 -11.64
N TRP A 58 -8.66 1.70 -11.18
CA TRP A 58 -8.39 1.85 -9.75
C TRP A 58 -9.39 2.79 -9.05
N GLU A 59 -10.02 3.72 -9.79
CA GLU A 59 -10.98 4.69 -9.24
C GLU A 59 -12.34 4.07 -8.91
N HIS A 60 -12.64 2.88 -9.43
CA HIS A 60 -13.86 2.15 -9.05
C HIS A 60 -13.85 1.75 -7.59
N ASP A 61 -14.94 1.96 -6.89
CA ASP A 61 -15.06 1.73 -5.44
C ASP A 61 -14.56 0.35 -5.01
N THR A 62 -14.92 -0.71 -5.76
CA THR A 62 -14.49 -2.08 -5.45
C THR A 62 -12.98 -2.25 -5.56
N ASN A 63 -12.35 -1.69 -6.61
CA ASN A 63 -10.92 -1.81 -6.82
C ASN A 63 -10.14 -0.93 -5.84
N ARG A 64 -10.67 0.25 -5.54
CA ARG A 64 -10.10 1.15 -4.53
C ARG A 64 -10.09 0.50 -3.16
N ALA A 65 -11.20 -0.12 -2.73
CA ALA A 65 -11.26 -0.85 -1.48
C ALA A 65 -10.28 -2.05 -1.43
N LYS A 66 -10.14 -2.79 -2.54
CA LYS A 66 -9.17 -3.86 -2.65
C LYS A 66 -7.72 -3.34 -2.55
N LEU A 67 -7.39 -2.26 -3.27
CA LEU A 67 -6.07 -1.63 -3.21
C LEU A 67 -5.74 -1.12 -1.80
N GLN A 68 -6.71 -0.51 -1.13
CA GLN A 68 -6.57 -0.05 0.25
C GLN A 68 -6.30 -1.24 1.19
N ARG A 69 -7.05 -2.33 1.04
CA ARG A 69 -6.83 -3.57 1.80
C ARG A 69 -5.44 -4.15 1.54
N TRP A 70 -5.00 -4.22 0.29
CA TRP A 70 -3.65 -4.66 -0.07
C TRP A 70 -2.57 -3.76 0.57
N TYR A 71 -2.73 -2.45 0.45
CA TYR A 71 -1.79 -1.47 0.98
C TYR A 71 -1.58 -1.65 2.49
N TRP A 72 -2.66 -1.67 3.25
CA TRP A 72 -2.60 -1.81 4.71
C TRP A 72 -2.12 -3.20 5.17
N ASN A 73 -2.47 -4.26 4.45
CA ASN A 73 -1.89 -5.59 4.72
C ASN A 73 -0.37 -5.59 4.52
N GLY A 74 0.15 -4.91 3.52
CA GLY A 74 1.59 -4.72 3.31
C GLY A 74 2.25 -3.99 4.48
N VAL A 75 1.60 -2.95 5.00
CA VAL A 75 2.09 -2.15 6.14
C VAL A 75 2.06 -2.97 7.43
N PHE A 76 0.90 -3.46 7.83
CA PHE A 76 0.72 -4.14 9.12
C PHE A 76 1.33 -5.55 9.15
N GLY A 77 1.50 -6.18 8.01
CA GLY A 77 2.26 -7.42 7.85
C GLY A 77 3.77 -7.22 7.81
N GLU A 78 4.24 -5.95 7.80
CA GLU A 78 5.67 -5.59 7.70
C GLU A 78 6.36 -6.23 6.46
N LEU A 79 5.62 -6.39 5.37
CA LEU A 79 6.05 -7.18 4.22
C LEU A 79 7.07 -6.46 3.33
N TYR A 80 7.22 -5.15 3.48
CA TYR A 80 8.14 -4.29 2.73
C TYR A 80 9.39 -3.88 3.51
N GLY A 81 9.64 -4.55 4.65
CA GLY A 81 10.82 -4.30 5.50
C GLY A 81 12.07 -5.05 5.04
N SER A 82 11.91 -6.19 4.36
CA SER A 82 13.02 -7.00 3.85
C SER A 82 12.59 -7.75 2.59
N ALA A 83 13.56 -8.18 1.76
CA ALA A 83 13.31 -8.88 0.49
C ALA A 83 12.31 -8.16 -0.44
N VAL A 84 12.43 -6.84 -0.53
CA VAL A 84 11.48 -5.93 -1.16
C VAL A 84 11.28 -6.23 -2.65
N GLU A 85 12.35 -6.56 -3.38
CA GLU A 85 12.27 -6.81 -4.82
C GLU A 85 11.37 -8.00 -5.16
N SER A 86 11.48 -9.10 -4.42
CA SER A 86 10.65 -10.28 -4.64
C SER A 86 9.19 -10.02 -4.29
N ARG A 87 8.93 -9.20 -3.27
CA ARG A 87 7.58 -8.77 -2.88
C ARG A 87 6.98 -7.87 -3.96
N ILE A 88 7.70 -6.87 -4.44
CA ILE A 88 7.27 -5.98 -5.52
C ILE A 88 6.89 -6.79 -6.76
N ALA A 89 7.75 -7.72 -7.19
CA ALA A 89 7.50 -8.54 -8.36
C ALA A 89 6.24 -9.40 -8.20
N ARG A 90 6.04 -9.99 -7.03
CA ARG A 90 4.87 -10.81 -6.72
C ARG A 90 3.59 -9.99 -6.72
N ASP A 91 3.57 -8.87 -6.02
CA ASP A 91 2.39 -8.00 -5.94
C ASP A 91 2.01 -7.43 -7.31
N PHE A 92 3.00 -7.08 -8.14
CA PHE A 92 2.75 -6.63 -9.51
C PHE A 92 2.07 -7.71 -10.38
N MET A 93 2.35 -8.98 -10.12
CA MET A 93 1.70 -10.08 -10.85
C MET A 93 0.32 -10.44 -10.27
N GLU A 94 0.18 -10.47 -8.94
CA GLU A 94 -1.01 -10.99 -8.27
C GLU A 94 -2.12 -9.94 -8.12
N VAL A 95 -1.79 -8.69 -7.81
CA VAL A 95 -2.79 -7.66 -7.49
C VAL A 95 -3.66 -7.28 -8.70
N PRO A 96 -3.13 -7.03 -9.91
CA PRO A 96 -3.97 -6.75 -11.08
C PRO A 96 -4.94 -7.88 -11.41
N LEU A 97 -4.51 -9.15 -11.25
CA LEU A 97 -5.37 -10.31 -11.44
C LEU A 97 -6.52 -10.34 -10.43
N TRP A 98 -6.22 -10.04 -9.18
CA TRP A 98 -7.25 -9.95 -8.12
C TRP A 98 -8.26 -8.82 -8.37
N LEU A 99 -7.78 -7.66 -8.83
CA LEU A 99 -8.64 -6.54 -9.20
C LEU A 99 -9.59 -6.89 -10.35
N SER A 100 -9.13 -7.75 -11.26
CA SER A 100 -9.94 -8.27 -12.38
C SER A 100 -10.88 -9.42 -11.99
N GLY A 101 -10.95 -9.80 -10.71
CA GLY A 101 -11.83 -10.87 -10.22
C GLY A 101 -11.13 -12.22 -9.94
N GLY A 102 -9.81 -12.27 -10.00
CA GLY A 102 -9.01 -13.44 -9.61
C GLY A 102 -8.89 -13.64 -8.10
N SER A 103 -8.02 -14.58 -7.71
CA SER A 103 -7.73 -14.90 -6.30
C SER A 103 -7.02 -13.75 -5.56
N GLU A 104 -7.17 -13.72 -4.25
CA GLU A 104 -6.47 -12.76 -3.38
C GLU A 104 -4.94 -12.93 -3.50
N PRO A 105 -4.19 -11.81 -3.56
CA PRO A 105 -2.73 -11.86 -3.58
C PRO A 105 -2.17 -12.34 -2.25
N SER A 106 -0.97 -12.91 -2.28
CA SER A 106 -0.28 -13.42 -1.09
C SER A 106 -0.08 -12.34 -0.02
N THR A 107 0.10 -11.10 -0.40
CA THR A 107 0.15 -9.95 0.53
C THR A 107 -1.12 -9.80 1.36
N VAL A 108 -2.28 -10.21 0.86
CA VAL A 108 -3.56 -10.16 1.60
C VAL A 108 -3.84 -11.48 2.31
N SER A 109 -3.68 -12.62 1.61
CA SER A 109 -4.06 -13.93 2.14
C SER A 109 -3.11 -14.50 3.20
N GLU A 110 -1.81 -14.14 3.14
CA GLU A 110 -0.78 -14.64 4.05
C GLU A 110 -0.50 -13.69 5.23
N THR A 111 -1.03 -12.47 5.19
CA THR A 111 -0.79 -11.49 6.27
C THR A 111 -1.50 -11.90 7.55
N ILE A 112 -0.73 -12.12 8.61
CA ILE A 112 -1.24 -12.33 9.97
C ILE A 112 -1.06 -11.02 10.74
N PHE A 113 -2.19 -10.34 10.96
CA PHE A 113 -2.19 -9.15 11.81
C PHE A 113 -2.01 -9.55 13.29
N ARG A 114 -0.96 -9.03 13.93
CA ARG A 114 -0.68 -9.25 15.35
C ARG A 114 -0.98 -7.98 16.14
N ALA A 115 -2.17 -7.90 16.71
CA ALA A 115 -2.58 -6.78 17.55
C ALA A 115 -1.69 -6.58 18.78
N ASP A 116 -1.08 -7.66 19.31
CA ASP A 116 -0.12 -7.61 20.41
C ASP A 116 1.15 -6.82 20.05
N ARG A 117 1.58 -6.83 18.78
CA ARG A 117 2.71 -6.00 18.33
C ARG A 117 2.42 -4.51 18.41
N LEU A 118 1.18 -4.06 18.20
CA LEU A 118 0.81 -2.65 18.37
C LEU A 118 1.09 -2.15 19.78
N LYS A 119 0.88 -3.00 20.80
CA LYS A 119 1.12 -2.66 22.20
C LYS A 119 2.61 -2.55 22.55
N THR A 120 3.49 -3.19 21.78
CA THR A 120 4.95 -3.20 22.02
C THR A 120 5.72 -2.24 21.10
N MET A 121 5.04 -1.58 20.17
CA MET A 121 5.66 -0.62 19.28
C MET A 121 6.07 0.65 20.03
N ARG A 122 7.34 0.68 20.43
CA ARG A 122 7.94 1.85 21.11
C ARG A 122 8.68 2.78 20.15
N MET A 123 8.86 2.39 18.89
CA MET A 123 9.62 3.17 17.93
C MET A 123 8.66 3.90 16.96
N ARG A 124 8.62 5.23 17.08
CA ARG A 124 7.86 6.13 16.18
C ARG A 124 8.23 6.01 14.69
N LEU A 125 9.36 5.37 14.39
CA LEU A 125 9.84 5.17 13.02
C LEU A 125 9.43 3.81 12.44
N SER A 126 8.76 2.94 13.20
CA SER A 126 8.27 1.68 12.66
C SER A 126 7.13 1.93 11.67
N ALA A 127 7.11 1.15 10.59
CA ALA A 127 6.10 1.27 9.56
C ALA A 127 4.67 1.08 10.10
N ALA A 128 4.50 0.12 11.00
CA ALA A 128 3.21 -0.15 11.60
C ALA A 128 2.73 0.99 12.53
N TYR A 129 3.65 1.66 13.25
CA TYR A 129 3.31 2.85 14.04
C TYR A 129 2.83 4.02 13.16
N LYS A 130 3.53 4.27 12.05
CA LYS A 130 3.11 5.27 11.07
C LYS A 130 1.73 4.94 10.51
N GLY A 131 1.49 3.67 10.15
CA GLY A 131 0.20 3.21 9.66
C GLY A 131 -0.95 3.41 10.66
N VAL A 132 -0.72 3.23 11.95
CA VAL A 132 -1.73 3.52 13.00
C VAL A 132 -2.06 5.01 13.05
N ILE A 133 -1.03 5.88 13.01
CA ILE A 133 -1.26 7.34 13.01
C ILE A 133 -2.04 7.79 11.77
N ASP A 134 -1.71 7.24 10.59
CA ASP A 134 -2.38 7.61 9.35
C ASP A 134 -3.87 7.21 9.37
N VAL A 135 -4.22 6.07 10.02
CA VAL A 135 -5.62 5.64 10.19
C VAL A 135 -6.36 6.49 11.22
N ASP A 136 -5.68 6.94 12.30
CA ASP A 136 -6.30 7.77 13.34
C ASP A 136 -6.61 9.22 12.89
N VAL A 137 -6.08 9.65 11.73
CA VAL A 137 -6.33 10.99 11.17
C VAL A 137 -7.66 11.05 10.41
N ASP A 138 -8.25 9.91 10.05
CA ASP A 138 -9.60 9.88 9.48
C ASP A 138 -10.65 10.31 10.52
N GLU A 139 -11.42 11.35 10.24
CA GLU A 139 -12.46 11.87 11.15
C GLU A 139 -13.50 10.78 11.52
N GLU A 140 -13.74 9.79 10.65
CA GLU A 140 -14.52 8.58 10.96
C GLU A 140 -13.73 7.54 11.77
N GLY A 141 -12.40 7.55 11.70
CA GLY A 141 -11.50 6.67 12.44
C GLY A 141 -11.30 7.09 13.90
N LEU A 142 -11.53 8.35 14.25
CA LEU A 142 -11.38 8.83 15.62
C LEU A 142 -12.35 8.11 16.58
N GLU A 143 -13.60 7.87 16.15
CA GLU A 143 -14.58 7.12 16.95
C GLU A 143 -14.25 5.62 16.99
N ALA A 144 -13.75 5.03 15.89
CA ALA A 144 -13.35 3.63 15.84
C ALA A 144 -12.07 3.36 16.66
N GLY A 145 -11.09 4.28 16.66
CA GLY A 145 -9.87 4.19 17.45
C GLY A 145 -10.14 4.25 18.96
N MET A 146 -11.07 5.09 19.39
CA MET A 146 -11.52 5.16 20.79
C MET A 146 -12.23 3.88 21.23
N THR A 147 -13.06 3.28 20.38
CA THR A 147 -13.79 2.04 20.70
C THR A 147 -12.84 0.84 20.87
N VAL A 148 -11.76 0.76 20.09
CA VAL A 148 -10.75 -0.30 20.21
C VAL A 148 -9.92 -0.13 21.49
N ALA A 149 -9.61 1.09 21.89
CA ALA A 149 -8.88 1.37 23.12
C ALA A 149 -9.71 1.08 24.39
N GLU A 150 -11.01 1.35 24.37
CA GLU A 150 -11.93 1.06 25.47
C GLU A 150 -12.23 -0.45 25.63
N THR A 151 -12.24 -1.21 24.54
CA THR A 151 -12.48 -2.67 24.59
C THR A 151 -11.23 -3.46 25.06
N ALA A 152 -10.06 -2.83 25.07
CA ALA A 152 -8.78 -3.43 25.48
C ALA A 152 -8.38 -3.09 26.94
N ALA A 153 -9.19 -2.34 27.65
CA ALA A 153 -9.10 -2.09 29.08
C ALA A 153 -10.00 -3.07 29.84
#